data_d8e33457cd605ac6c927315462541530
#
_entry.id   d8e33457cd605ac6c927315462541530
#
_cell.length_a   1.000
_cell.length_b   1.000
_cell.length_c   1.000
_cell.angle_alpha   90.00
_cell.angle_beta   90.00
_cell.angle_gamma   90.00
#
_symmetry.space_group_name_H-M   'P 1'
#
loop_
_entity.id
_entity.type
_entity.pdbx_description
1 polymer ?
#
loop_
_entity_poly.entity_id
_entity_poly.type
_entity_poly.pdbx_seq_one_letter_code
_entity_poly.pdbx_strand_id
1 'polypeptide(L)'
;IKEREVYHNRDHRYDVNDIDPRVYKKKGLRNKYLYGYWQHLAYFEDYLDEITAMMTPAYEQSETVKKLQEEFKKTPTCAVHVRGGDIMGPAGAYFKHAMERMEQEKPGVRYIVFTNDMERAEEALAPVLESQKKDAVGQAENRLEFVSEMGEFSDVDEFFLMAACQNQILSNSTFSTWAAYLNQN
;
A
#
# COMPACT_ATOMS: atom_id res chain seq x y z
N ILE A 1 20.68 20.34 -31.53
CA ILE A 1 19.92 19.80 -30.37
C ILE A 1 18.57 19.48 -30.91
N LYS A 2 18.26 18.17 -31.09
CA LYS A 2 16.93 17.71 -31.54
C LYS A 2 15.91 18.03 -30.44
N GLU A 3 14.81 18.69 -30.81
CA GLU A 3 13.69 18.97 -29.92
C GLU A 3 13.24 17.67 -29.23
N ARG A 4 13.30 17.67 -27.90
CA ARG A 4 12.74 16.60 -27.07
C ARG A 4 11.28 16.93 -26.85
N GLU A 5 10.39 16.00 -27.16
CA GLU A 5 8.99 16.15 -26.76
C GLU A 5 8.91 15.95 -25.24
N VAL A 6 8.59 17.04 -24.51
CA VAL A 6 8.39 17.00 -23.06
C VAL A 6 6.89 16.94 -22.82
N TYR A 7 6.45 15.85 -22.18
CA TYR A 7 5.07 15.69 -21.74
C TYR A 7 4.97 16.11 -20.28
N HIS A 8 4.25 17.21 -20.04
CA HIS A 8 3.94 17.66 -18.69
C HIS A 8 2.57 17.13 -18.29
N ASN A 9 2.52 16.31 -17.26
CA ASN A 9 1.28 16.08 -16.52
C ASN A 9 1.12 17.26 -15.54
N ARG A 10 0.53 18.36 -16.03
CA ARG A 10 0.35 19.60 -15.24
C ARG A 10 -0.85 19.54 -14.31
N ASP A 11 -1.81 18.69 -14.59
CA ASP A 11 -2.99 18.56 -13.77
C ASP A 11 -2.72 17.56 -12.65
N HIS A 12 -2.21 18.12 -11.54
CA HIS A 12 -2.14 17.43 -10.25
C HIS A 12 -3.52 17.08 -9.67
N ARG A 13 -4.56 17.20 -10.45
CA ARG A 13 -5.85 16.63 -10.13
C ARG A 13 -5.77 15.15 -10.45
N TYR A 14 -5.58 14.39 -9.40
CA TYR A 14 -5.63 12.94 -9.39
C TYR A 14 -7.02 12.45 -9.81
N ASP A 15 -7.38 12.63 -11.04
CA ASP A 15 -8.36 11.76 -11.64
C ASP A 15 -7.61 10.49 -12.02
N VAL A 16 -7.72 9.47 -11.21
CA VAL A 16 -7.15 8.13 -11.48
C VAL A 16 -7.63 7.56 -12.82
N ASN A 17 -8.60 8.21 -13.44
CA ASN A 17 -9.17 7.83 -14.73
C ASN A 17 -8.56 8.61 -15.92
N ASP A 18 -7.76 9.66 -15.67
CA ASP A 18 -7.16 10.46 -16.74
C ASP A 18 -5.84 9.87 -17.21
N ILE A 19 -5.94 9.01 -18.21
CA ILE A 19 -4.78 8.50 -18.96
C ILE A 19 -4.42 9.50 -20.05
N ASP A 20 -3.19 9.98 -20.07
CA ASP A 20 -2.69 10.81 -21.15
C ASP A 20 -2.39 9.97 -22.40
N PRO A 21 -3.27 10.01 -23.43
CA PRO A 21 -3.13 9.16 -24.62
C PRO A 21 -1.89 9.53 -25.45
N ARG A 22 -1.25 10.68 -25.19
CA ARG A 22 -0.04 11.11 -25.89
C ARG A 22 1.16 10.21 -25.56
N VAL A 23 1.16 9.56 -24.37
CA VAL A 23 2.20 8.61 -23.97
C VAL A 23 2.29 7.44 -24.95
N TYR A 24 1.14 6.96 -25.42
CA TYR A 24 1.04 5.80 -26.32
C TYR A 24 1.18 6.14 -27.81
N LYS A 25 1.11 7.42 -28.19
CA LYS A 25 1.28 7.79 -29.58
C LYS A 25 2.72 7.55 -30.04
N LYS A 26 2.92 6.51 -30.85
CA LYS A 26 4.19 6.26 -31.55
C LYS A 26 4.37 7.31 -32.64
N LYS A 27 4.97 8.45 -32.30
CA LYS A 27 5.45 9.41 -33.30
C LYS A 27 6.96 9.29 -33.44
N GLY A 28 7.39 8.48 -34.40
CA GLY A 28 8.78 8.39 -34.87
C GLY A 28 9.76 7.81 -33.82
N LEU A 29 11.04 7.80 -34.18
CA LEU A 29 12.18 7.31 -33.35
C LEU A 29 12.66 8.37 -32.33
N ARG A 30 11.78 9.22 -31.81
CA ARG A 30 12.14 10.26 -30.84
C ARG A 30 11.98 9.79 -29.42
N ASN A 31 12.98 10.05 -28.59
CA ASN A 31 12.87 9.84 -27.15
C ASN A 31 11.82 10.77 -26.55
N LYS A 32 10.94 10.22 -25.73
CA LYS A 32 9.95 10.98 -24.94
C LYS A 32 10.51 11.24 -23.55
N TYR A 33 10.26 12.42 -23.03
CA TYR A 33 10.55 12.76 -21.65
C TYR A 33 9.23 12.98 -20.94
N LEU A 34 8.94 12.14 -19.93
CA LEU A 34 7.74 12.21 -19.12
C LEU A 34 8.07 12.97 -17.83
N TYR A 35 7.37 14.07 -17.58
CA TYR A 35 7.52 14.86 -16.36
C TYR A 35 6.19 14.92 -15.63
N GLY A 36 6.13 14.40 -14.39
CA GLY A 36 4.92 14.34 -13.58
C GLY A 36 4.74 13.01 -12.86
N TYR A 37 3.53 12.79 -12.33
CA TYR A 37 3.15 11.58 -11.62
C TYR A 37 2.41 10.63 -12.57
N TRP A 38 3.03 9.52 -12.94
CA TRP A 38 2.52 8.53 -13.89
C TRP A 38 2.08 7.26 -13.13
N GLN A 39 1.12 7.43 -12.20
CA GLN A 39 0.73 6.40 -11.24
C GLN A 39 -0.42 5.50 -11.72
N HIS A 40 -1.11 5.87 -12.81
CA HIS A 40 -2.22 5.08 -13.31
C HIS A 40 -1.73 3.74 -13.85
N LEU A 41 -2.35 2.63 -13.41
CA LEU A 41 -1.96 1.26 -13.77
C LEU A 41 -1.84 1.05 -15.29
N ALA A 42 -2.74 1.62 -16.08
CA ALA A 42 -2.73 1.49 -17.53
C ALA A 42 -1.43 1.96 -18.22
N TYR A 43 -0.54 2.71 -17.54
CA TYR A 43 0.76 3.07 -18.10
C TYR A 43 1.76 1.92 -18.10
N PHE A 44 1.57 0.92 -17.25
CA PHE A 44 2.52 -0.17 -17.05
C PHE A 44 1.87 -1.56 -16.83
N GLU A 45 0.54 -1.68 -16.96
CA GLU A 45 -0.17 -2.95 -16.74
C GLU A 45 0.35 -4.10 -17.60
N ASP A 46 0.71 -3.82 -18.85
CA ASP A 46 1.27 -4.81 -19.77
C ASP A 46 2.65 -5.36 -19.33
N TYR A 47 3.31 -4.67 -18.39
CA TYR A 47 4.64 -4.98 -17.89
C TYR A 47 4.66 -5.21 -16.36
N LEU A 48 3.49 -5.31 -15.74
CA LEU A 48 3.39 -5.37 -14.27
C LEU A 48 4.15 -6.58 -13.71
N ASP A 49 3.99 -7.74 -14.32
CA ASP A 49 4.67 -8.97 -13.89
C ASP A 49 6.20 -8.85 -14.01
N GLU A 50 6.69 -8.23 -15.08
CA GLU A 50 8.12 -8.01 -15.27
C GLU A 50 8.67 -7.02 -14.22
N ILE A 51 7.92 -5.93 -13.95
CA ILE A 51 8.32 -4.91 -12.96
C ILE A 51 8.34 -5.52 -11.55
N THR A 52 7.28 -6.23 -11.18
CA THR A 52 7.19 -6.84 -9.83
C THR A 52 8.25 -7.93 -9.63
N ALA A 53 8.57 -8.72 -10.66
CA ALA A 53 9.64 -9.71 -10.61
C ALA A 53 11.04 -9.10 -10.39
N MET A 54 11.26 -7.84 -10.79
CA MET A 54 12.51 -7.12 -10.54
C MET A 54 12.57 -6.48 -9.14
N MET A 55 11.43 -6.35 -8.45
CA MET A 55 11.37 -5.74 -7.12
C MET A 55 11.80 -6.75 -6.06
N THR A 56 13.08 -6.72 -5.72
CA THR A 56 13.69 -7.56 -4.67
C THR A 56 14.46 -6.69 -3.70
N PRO A 57 14.59 -7.09 -2.41
CA PRO A 57 15.45 -6.37 -1.48
C PRO A 57 16.89 -6.31 -2.01
N ALA A 58 17.52 -5.13 -1.93
CA ALA A 58 18.91 -4.94 -2.36
C ALA A 58 19.95 -5.55 -1.36
N TYR A 59 19.45 -6.11 -0.26
CA TYR A 59 20.27 -6.73 0.81
C TYR A 59 19.58 -8.00 1.30
N GLU A 60 20.34 -8.80 2.04
CA GLU A 60 19.77 -9.98 2.68
C GLU A 60 18.93 -9.57 3.89
N GLN A 61 17.63 -9.85 3.84
CA GLN A 61 16.71 -9.57 4.94
C GLN A 61 17.02 -10.48 6.15
N SER A 62 16.73 -9.95 7.35
CA SER A 62 16.94 -10.69 8.59
C SER A 62 16.02 -11.93 8.68
N GLU A 63 16.44 -12.91 9.49
CA GLU A 63 15.62 -14.10 9.75
C GLU A 63 14.24 -13.74 10.38
N THR A 64 14.18 -12.67 11.15
CA THR A 64 12.92 -12.15 11.72
C THR A 64 11.98 -11.70 10.62
N VAL A 65 12.46 -10.91 9.67
CA VAL A 65 11.66 -10.44 8.51
C VAL A 65 11.18 -11.64 7.68
N LYS A 66 12.07 -12.56 7.35
CA LYS A 66 11.73 -13.77 6.58
C LYS A 66 10.64 -14.60 7.27
N LYS A 67 10.75 -14.80 8.59
CA LYS A 67 9.74 -15.52 9.38
C LYS A 67 8.38 -14.82 9.40
N LEU A 68 8.35 -13.50 9.59
CA LEU A 68 7.11 -12.72 9.55
C LEU A 68 6.47 -12.76 8.15
N GLN A 69 7.25 -12.65 7.08
CA GLN A 69 6.72 -12.79 5.71
C GLN A 69 6.05 -14.15 5.51
N GLU A 70 6.69 -15.23 5.95
CA GLU A 70 6.13 -16.58 5.85
C GLU A 70 4.88 -16.76 6.72
N GLU A 71 4.85 -16.15 7.89
CA GLU A 71 3.68 -16.14 8.76
C GLU A 71 2.51 -15.40 8.11
N PHE A 72 2.75 -14.17 7.60
CA PHE A 72 1.73 -13.34 6.97
C PHE A 72 1.14 -13.98 5.71
N LYS A 73 1.94 -14.73 4.96
CA LYS A 73 1.44 -15.51 3.80
C LYS A 73 0.57 -16.69 4.20
N LYS A 74 0.82 -17.30 5.35
CA LYS A 74 0.14 -18.54 5.79
C LYS A 74 -1.09 -18.31 6.65
N THR A 75 -1.20 -17.14 7.28
CA THR A 75 -2.30 -16.77 8.17
C THR A 75 -3.20 -15.71 7.53
N PRO A 76 -4.51 -15.70 7.87
CA PRO A 76 -5.39 -14.64 7.39
C PRO A 76 -4.96 -13.28 7.92
N THR A 77 -4.26 -12.51 7.10
CA THR A 77 -3.75 -11.17 7.41
C THR A 77 -4.25 -10.11 6.45
N CYS A 78 -4.40 -8.90 6.95
CA CYS A 78 -4.69 -7.71 6.17
C CYS A 78 -3.75 -6.58 6.58
N ALA A 79 -2.90 -6.12 5.67
CA ALA A 79 -2.10 -4.92 5.90
C ALA A 79 -3.02 -3.69 5.88
N VAL A 80 -2.88 -2.83 6.87
CA VAL A 80 -3.57 -1.53 6.95
C VAL A 80 -2.51 -0.43 6.90
N HIS A 81 -2.42 0.25 5.77
CA HIS A 81 -1.46 1.33 5.63
C HIS A 81 -2.08 2.68 5.96
N VAL A 82 -1.56 3.33 6.98
CA VAL A 82 -1.94 4.70 7.38
C VAL A 82 -0.80 5.66 7.07
N ARG A 83 -0.97 6.47 6.02
CA ARG A 83 0.01 7.48 5.63
C ARG A 83 -0.18 8.74 6.46
N GLY A 84 0.87 9.20 7.13
CA GLY A 84 0.97 10.48 7.82
C GLY A 84 1.89 11.46 7.09
N GLY A 85 2.15 12.61 7.71
CA GLY A 85 3.06 13.64 7.21
C GLY A 85 2.39 14.63 6.27
N ASP A 86 3.07 14.96 5.18
CA ASP A 86 2.71 16.02 4.22
C ASP A 86 1.50 15.71 3.32
N ILE A 87 1.06 14.47 3.27
CA ILE A 87 -0.09 14.04 2.47
C ILE A 87 -1.26 13.75 3.40
N MET A 88 -2.38 14.44 3.18
CA MET A 88 -3.61 14.15 3.90
C MET A 88 -4.14 12.77 3.49
N GLY A 89 -3.99 11.80 4.40
CA GLY A 89 -4.50 10.44 4.23
C GLY A 89 -6.03 10.34 4.33
N PRO A 90 -6.59 9.16 4.06
CA PRO A 90 -8.01 8.90 4.27
C PRO A 90 -8.43 9.18 5.71
N ALA A 91 -9.70 9.59 5.88
CA ALA A 91 -10.29 9.79 7.20
C ALA A 91 -10.56 8.45 7.92
N GLY A 92 -10.71 8.49 9.24
CA GLY A 92 -10.98 7.30 10.06
C GLY A 92 -12.23 6.50 9.63
N ALA A 93 -13.23 7.18 9.08
CA ALA A 93 -14.41 6.52 8.50
C ALA A 93 -14.07 5.55 7.35
N TYR A 94 -13.07 5.89 6.52
CA TYR A 94 -12.59 5.00 5.46
C TYR A 94 -12.06 3.69 6.02
N PHE A 95 -11.15 3.76 6.99
CA PHE A 95 -10.54 2.57 7.60
C PHE A 95 -11.60 1.71 8.28
N LYS A 96 -12.52 2.34 9.02
CA LYS A 96 -13.62 1.63 9.65
C LYS A 96 -14.46 0.85 8.64
N HIS A 97 -14.95 1.49 7.59
CA HIS A 97 -15.76 0.82 6.57
C HIS A 97 -14.98 -0.26 5.80
N ALA A 98 -13.70 0.00 5.49
CA ALA A 98 -12.86 -0.99 4.80
C ALA A 98 -12.64 -2.23 5.66
N MET A 99 -12.40 -2.06 6.98
CA MET A 99 -12.22 -3.17 7.90
C MET A 99 -13.53 -3.92 8.18
N GLU A 100 -14.65 -3.21 8.31
CA GLU A 100 -15.99 -3.83 8.42
C GLU A 100 -16.31 -4.69 7.20
N ARG A 101 -15.99 -4.21 5.99
CA ARG A 101 -16.14 -4.98 4.76
C ARG A 101 -15.21 -6.19 4.72
N MET A 102 -13.96 -6.01 5.11
CA MET A 102 -12.99 -7.11 5.20
C MET A 102 -13.47 -8.21 6.14
N GLU A 103 -14.02 -7.84 7.30
CA GLU A 103 -14.56 -8.79 8.26
C GLU A 103 -15.77 -9.55 7.73
N GLN A 104 -16.61 -8.92 6.91
CA GLN A 104 -17.74 -9.59 6.25
C GLN A 104 -17.27 -10.61 5.20
N GLU A 105 -16.22 -10.28 4.43
CA GLU A 105 -15.70 -11.13 3.37
C GLU A 105 -14.75 -12.21 3.90
N LYS A 106 -13.98 -11.90 4.93
CA LYS A 106 -12.95 -12.76 5.53
C LYS A 106 -12.94 -12.64 7.06
N PRO A 107 -13.89 -13.27 7.75
CA PRO A 107 -13.98 -13.20 9.21
C PRO A 107 -12.72 -13.71 9.91
N GLY A 108 -12.29 -13.04 10.96
CA GLY A 108 -11.16 -13.47 11.78
C GLY A 108 -9.79 -13.05 11.24
N VAL A 109 -9.72 -12.14 10.26
CA VAL A 109 -8.47 -11.64 9.73
C VAL A 109 -7.71 -10.79 10.78
N ARG A 110 -6.39 -10.96 10.86
CA ARG A 110 -5.50 -10.12 11.66
C ARG A 110 -5.14 -8.86 10.85
N TYR A 111 -5.17 -7.70 11.48
CA TYR A 111 -4.84 -6.43 10.85
C TYR A 111 -3.46 -5.98 11.28
N ILE A 112 -2.52 -5.91 10.34
CA ILE A 112 -1.16 -5.45 10.57
C ILE A 112 -1.05 -4.01 10.09
N VAL A 113 -0.82 -3.08 11.01
CA VAL A 113 -0.77 -1.64 10.73
C VAL A 113 0.64 -1.22 10.39
N PHE A 114 0.77 -0.57 9.24
CA PHE A 114 2.00 0.05 8.74
C PHE A 114 1.79 1.56 8.70
N THR A 115 2.68 2.31 9.32
CA THR A 115 2.59 3.77 9.36
C THR A 115 3.94 4.42 9.55
N ASN A 116 4.11 5.59 8.97
CA ASN A 116 5.24 6.47 9.24
C ASN A 116 4.92 7.56 10.29
N ASP A 117 3.74 7.48 10.93
CA ASP A 117 3.24 8.47 11.89
C ASP A 117 2.25 7.79 12.84
N MET A 118 2.74 7.41 14.02
CA MET A 118 1.94 6.67 15.01
C MET A 118 0.75 7.46 15.52
N GLU A 119 0.95 8.76 15.82
CA GLU A 119 -0.13 9.62 16.34
C GLU A 119 -1.28 9.70 15.32
N ARG A 120 -0.93 9.88 14.05
CA ARG A 120 -1.89 9.90 12.95
C ARG A 120 -2.59 8.56 12.76
N ALA A 121 -1.88 7.44 12.93
CA ALA A 121 -2.46 6.12 12.80
C ALA A 121 -3.44 5.82 13.94
N GLU A 122 -3.08 6.15 15.18
CA GLU A 122 -3.97 6.01 16.33
C GLU A 122 -5.24 6.85 16.16
N GLU A 123 -5.11 8.12 15.73
CA GLU A 123 -6.25 8.99 15.44
C GLU A 123 -7.16 8.40 14.34
N ALA A 124 -6.57 7.98 13.23
CA ALA A 124 -7.32 7.43 12.09
C ALA A 124 -8.02 6.10 12.42
N LEU A 125 -7.42 5.29 13.29
CA LEU A 125 -7.97 3.98 13.68
C LEU A 125 -8.79 4.03 14.98
N ALA A 126 -8.87 5.17 15.67
CA ALA A 126 -9.64 5.32 16.90
C ALA A 126 -11.10 4.82 16.79
N PRO A 127 -11.85 5.09 15.68
CA PRO A 127 -13.22 4.56 15.54
C PRO A 127 -13.30 3.02 15.51
N VAL A 128 -12.24 2.35 15.02
CA VAL A 128 -12.14 0.88 15.00
C VAL A 128 -11.82 0.36 16.39
N LEU A 129 -10.82 0.95 17.05
CA LEU A 129 -10.41 0.59 18.39
C LEU A 129 -11.54 0.76 19.42
N GLU A 130 -12.35 1.80 19.27
CA GLU A 130 -13.53 2.03 20.13
C GLU A 130 -14.63 0.99 19.90
N SER A 131 -14.85 0.56 18.66
CA SER A 131 -15.83 -0.48 18.36
C SER A 131 -15.40 -1.83 18.94
N GLN A 132 -14.13 -2.20 18.81
CA GLN A 132 -13.59 -3.44 19.38
C GLN A 132 -13.69 -3.49 20.91
N LYS A 133 -13.50 -2.36 21.60
CA LYS A 133 -13.67 -2.29 23.06
C LYS A 133 -15.11 -2.52 23.51
N LYS A 134 -16.09 -2.14 22.72
CA LYS A 134 -17.52 -2.34 23.05
C LYS A 134 -17.96 -3.78 22.86
N ASP A 135 -17.37 -4.49 21.91
CA ASP A 135 -17.67 -5.90 21.62
C ASP A 135 -16.93 -6.87 22.56
N ALA A 136 -15.96 -6.38 23.33
CA ALA A 136 -15.07 -7.15 24.19
C ALA A 136 -15.69 -7.68 25.50
N VAL A 137 -17.00 -7.79 25.60
CA VAL A 137 -17.67 -8.54 26.70
C VAL A 137 -17.49 -10.08 26.53
N GLY A 138 -16.84 -10.53 25.47
CA GLY A 138 -16.47 -11.91 25.23
C GLY A 138 -15.28 -12.02 24.28
N GLN A 139 -14.05 -12.08 24.83
CA GLN A 139 -12.83 -12.61 24.17
C GLN A 139 -12.61 -12.24 22.69
N ALA A 140 -12.78 -11.00 22.30
CA ALA A 140 -12.19 -10.51 21.06
C ALA A 140 -10.71 -10.21 21.34
N GLU A 141 -9.81 -11.10 20.95
CA GLU A 141 -8.38 -10.79 20.87
C GLU A 141 -8.22 -9.52 20.05
N ASN A 142 -7.38 -8.61 20.53
CA ASN A 142 -7.03 -7.41 19.77
C ASN A 142 -6.34 -7.86 18.48
N ARG A 143 -7.08 -7.82 17.36
CA ARG A 143 -6.60 -8.28 16.06
C ARG A 143 -5.89 -7.19 15.26
N LEU A 144 -5.70 -6.02 15.87
CA LEU A 144 -5.01 -4.89 15.29
C LEU A 144 -3.64 -4.76 15.94
N GLU A 145 -2.59 -5.00 15.17
CA GLU A 145 -1.21 -5.07 15.59
C GLU A 145 -0.37 -4.08 14.78
N PHE A 146 0.48 -3.29 15.44
CA PHE A 146 1.39 -2.40 14.73
C PHE A 146 2.69 -3.13 14.37
N VAL A 147 3.14 -3.01 13.14
CA VAL A 147 4.39 -3.64 12.69
C VAL A 147 5.59 -3.16 13.51
N SER A 148 5.59 -1.92 13.96
CA SER A 148 6.63 -1.35 14.84
C SER A 148 6.73 -2.02 16.21
N GLU A 149 5.69 -2.71 16.67
CA GLU A 149 5.71 -3.48 17.91
C GLU A 149 6.31 -4.89 17.72
N MET A 150 6.43 -5.34 16.47
CA MET A 150 7.00 -6.66 16.13
C MET A 150 8.52 -6.63 15.97
N GLY A 151 9.11 -5.44 15.83
CA GLY A 151 10.55 -5.24 15.70
C GLY A 151 10.91 -3.89 15.06
N GLU A 152 12.22 -3.68 14.93
CA GLU A 152 12.75 -2.54 14.17
C GLU A 152 12.99 -2.97 12.72
N PHE A 153 12.32 -2.34 11.79
CA PHE A 153 12.36 -2.66 10.37
C PHE A 153 12.75 -1.42 9.56
N SER A 154 13.47 -1.63 8.46
CA SER A 154 13.67 -0.59 7.45
C SER A 154 12.40 -0.39 6.62
N ASP A 155 12.29 0.75 5.93
CA ASP A 155 11.18 1.00 4.99
C ASP A 155 11.06 -0.12 3.94
N VAL A 156 12.19 -0.70 3.51
CA VAL A 156 12.22 -1.81 2.56
C VAL A 156 11.67 -3.09 3.19
N ASP A 157 12.03 -3.40 4.44
CA ASP A 157 11.48 -4.56 5.15
C ASP A 157 9.97 -4.43 5.35
N GLU A 158 9.50 -3.25 5.80
CA GLU A 158 8.06 -2.97 5.95
C GLU A 158 7.32 -3.11 4.62
N PHE A 159 7.91 -2.64 3.51
CA PHE A 159 7.34 -2.80 2.18
C PHE A 159 7.09 -4.27 1.83
N PHE A 160 8.08 -5.14 2.05
CA PHE A 160 7.95 -6.57 1.75
C PHE A 160 7.10 -7.32 2.78
N LEU A 161 7.06 -6.88 4.04
CA LEU A 161 6.12 -7.39 5.05
C LEU A 161 4.67 -7.05 4.66
N MET A 162 4.43 -5.80 4.22
CA MET A 162 3.11 -5.38 3.72
C MET A 162 2.68 -6.20 2.50
N ALA A 163 3.58 -6.42 1.54
CA ALA A 163 3.31 -7.23 0.36
C ALA A 163 3.04 -8.71 0.70
N ALA A 164 3.57 -9.21 1.82
CA ALA A 164 3.34 -10.58 2.27
C ALA A 164 1.98 -10.82 2.93
N CYS A 165 1.28 -9.78 3.38
CA CYS A 165 -0.07 -9.90 3.92
C CYS A 165 -1.04 -10.34 2.83
N GLN A 166 -1.98 -11.23 3.16
CA GLN A 166 -2.92 -11.78 2.17
C GLN A 166 -3.91 -10.75 1.59
N ASN A 167 -4.22 -9.72 2.36
CA ASN A 167 -5.14 -8.66 1.96
C ASN A 167 -4.55 -7.31 2.34
N GLN A 168 -5.07 -6.23 1.75
CA GLN A 168 -4.52 -4.89 2.00
C GLN A 168 -5.62 -3.82 1.99
N ILE A 169 -5.56 -2.91 2.95
CA ILE A 169 -6.32 -1.66 3.01
C ILE A 169 -5.30 -0.52 2.85
N LEU A 170 -5.38 0.17 1.72
CA LEU A 170 -4.37 1.14 1.31
C LEU A 170 -4.77 2.56 1.67
N SER A 171 -3.80 3.41 1.89
CA SER A 171 -3.96 4.87 1.83
C SER A 171 -3.54 5.39 0.44
N ASN A 172 -3.65 6.69 0.22
CA ASN A 172 -3.22 7.37 -1.01
C ASN A 172 -1.68 7.51 -1.08
N SER A 173 -0.97 6.39 -1.11
CA SER A 173 0.48 6.31 -1.11
C SER A 173 0.97 5.32 -2.17
N THR A 174 1.92 5.76 -3.00
CA THR A 174 2.61 4.88 -3.96
C THR A 174 3.33 3.73 -3.28
N PHE A 175 3.81 3.91 -2.07
CA PHE A 175 4.46 2.86 -1.28
C PHE A 175 3.52 1.66 -1.10
N SER A 176 2.34 1.89 -0.51
CA SER A 176 1.37 0.81 -0.29
C SER A 176 0.74 0.29 -1.59
N THR A 177 0.57 1.16 -2.60
CA THR A 177 0.07 0.73 -3.91
C THR A 177 1.02 -0.27 -4.57
N TRP A 178 2.33 -0.03 -4.53
CA TRP A 178 3.30 -0.96 -5.10
C TRP A 178 3.45 -2.24 -4.26
N ALA A 179 3.32 -2.15 -2.93
CA ALA A 179 3.24 -3.35 -2.09
C ALA A 179 2.03 -4.23 -2.47
N ALA A 180 0.90 -3.59 -2.81
CA ALA A 180 -0.28 -4.32 -3.29
C ALA A 180 -0.08 -4.96 -4.68
N TYR A 181 0.60 -4.28 -5.60
CA TYR A 181 0.94 -4.88 -6.90
C TYR A 181 1.92 -6.04 -6.78
N LEU A 182 2.80 -6.01 -5.79
CA LEU A 182 3.73 -7.10 -5.51
C LEU A 182 3.07 -8.31 -4.84
N ASN A 183 1.91 -8.11 -4.24
CA ASN A 183 1.15 -9.17 -3.59
C ASN A 183 0.61 -10.16 -4.62
N GLN A 184 0.96 -11.43 -4.46
CA GLN A 184 0.57 -12.54 -5.35
C GLN A 184 -0.56 -13.42 -4.78
N ASN A 185 -1.19 -12.98 -3.67
CA ASN A 185 -2.27 -13.74 -3.03
C ASN A 185 -3.64 -13.43 -3.62
#